data_c62e7c6680f84b056e4aa596c42949eb
#
_entry.id   c62e7c6680f84b056e4aa596c42949eb
#
_cell.length_a   1.000
_cell.length_b   1.000
_cell.length_c   1.000
_cell.angle_alpha   90.00
_cell.angle_beta   90.00
_cell.angle_gamma   90.00
#
_symmetry.space_group_name_H-M   'P 1'
#
loop_
_entity.id
_entity.type
_entity.pdbx_description
1 polymer ?
#
loop_
_entity_poly.entity_id
_entity_poly.type
_entity_poly.pdbx_seq_one_letter_code
_entity_poly.pdbx_strand_id
1 'polypeptide(L)'
;MKMGSRRRMSLPLAAGLALAGSLASGQARAEAAPAGCTGPASATWIEVAVEGVTSDKGLIAITLYADNPRKFLVKHGSLYVGRVPAKAGTTTGCLFIPAPGVYAIAIYHDENASQTFDRTGLGLPDEGYGFSNNPSTLAGLPAFRSVRLAIPRAGLLTRIRIKYP
;
A
#
# COMPACT_ATOMS: atom_id res chain seq x y z
N MET A 1 -53.70 73.88 37.21
CA MET A 1 -54.13 72.77 36.35
C MET A 1 -53.18 72.67 35.17
N LYS A 2 -52.16 71.78 35.19
CA LYS A 2 -51.26 71.59 34.07
C LYS A 2 -51.09 70.02 33.91
N MET A 3 -51.61 69.49 32.79
CA MET A 3 -51.52 68.11 32.37
C MET A 3 -50.11 67.87 31.82
N GLY A 4 -49.38 66.93 32.45
CA GLY A 4 -48.08 66.45 31.98
C GLY A 4 -48.24 65.28 31.03
N SER A 5 -47.79 65.50 29.81
CA SER A 5 -47.72 64.52 28.76
C SER A 5 -46.55 63.53 28.99
N ARG A 6 -46.82 62.29 29.17
CA ARG A 6 -45.80 61.20 29.24
C ARG A 6 -45.44 60.80 27.82
N ARG A 7 -44.24 61.08 27.38
CA ARG A 7 -43.68 60.54 26.16
C ARG A 7 -43.27 59.05 26.41
N ARG A 8 -43.81 58.17 25.64
CA ARG A 8 -43.40 56.76 25.58
C ARG A 8 -42.16 56.70 24.66
N MET A 9 -41.06 56.29 25.23
CA MET A 9 -39.81 56.03 24.49
C MET A 9 -39.86 54.59 23.97
N SER A 10 -39.95 54.42 22.62
CA SER A 10 -39.91 53.15 21.94
C SER A 10 -38.45 52.75 21.73
N LEU A 11 -38.02 51.61 22.32
CA LEU A 11 -36.72 50.97 22.00
C LEU A 11 -36.85 50.22 20.66
N PRO A 12 -35.85 50.31 19.79
CA PRO A 12 -35.80 49.45 18.62
C PRO A 12 -35.26 48.08 19.02
N LEU A 13 -35.97 47.02 18.63
CA LEU A 13 -35.57 45.63 18.74
C LEU A 13 -34.51 45.35 17.67
N ALA A 14 -33.24 45.19 18.07
CA ALA A 14 -32.19 44.75 17.17
C ALA A 14 -32.32 43.26 16.93
N ALA A 15 -32.73 42.89 15.71
CA ALA A 15 -32.74 41.50 15.25
C ALA A 15 -31.28 41.05 14.93
N GLY A 16 -30.69 40.27 15.80
CA GLY A 16 -29.40 39.64 15.58
C GLY A 16 -29.55 38.48 14.59
N LEU A 17 -28.96 38.64 13.41
CA LEU A 17 -28.85 37.60 12.39
C LEU A 17 -27.71 36.68 12.79
N ALA A 18 -28.03 35.49 13.36
CA ALA A 18 -27.04 34.45 13.64
C ALA A 18 -26.69 33.73 12.32
N LEU A 19 -25.50 34.00 11.78
CA LEU A 19 -24.91 33.17 10.70
C LEU A 19 -24.52 31.83 11.30
N ALA A 20 -25.32 30.79 11.07
CA ALA A 20 -24.93 29.41 11.30
C ALA A 20 -23.94 28.99 10.21
N GLY A 21 -22.65 29.08 10.50
CA GLY A 21 -21.59 28.53 9.66
C GLY A 21 -21.64 27.02 9.68
N SER A 22 -22.14 26.39 8.61
CA SER A 22 -22.06 24.94 8.41
C SER A 22 -20.60 24.55 8.18
N LEU A 23 -19.94 24.00 9.19
CA LEU A 23 -18.66 23.31 9.04
C LEU A 23 -18.93 22.01 8.26
N ALA A 24 -18.76 22.07 6.94
CA ALA A 24 -18.71 20.87 6.12
C ALA A 24 -17.47 20.08 6.52
N SER A 25 -17.62 19.09 7.37
CA SER A 25 -16.58 18.09 7.66
C SER A 25 -16.32 17.30 6.37
N GLY A 26 -15.30 17.69 5.62
CA GLY A 26 -14.80 16.95 4.47
C GLY A 26 -14.31 15.57 4.93
N GLN A 27 -15.18 14.57 4.92
CA GLN A 27 -14.78 13.19 5.08
C GLN A 27 -13.93 12.84 3.87
N ALA A 28 -12.62 12.67 4.07
CA ALA A 28 -11.73 12.10 3.07
C ALA A 28 -12.30 10.74 2.66
N ARG A 29 -12.82 10.66 1.43
CA ARG A 29 -13.36 9.42 0.88
C ARG A 29 -12.20 8.45 0.76
N ALA A 30 -12.26 7.31 1.44
CA ALA A 30 -11.26 6.26 1.27
C ALA A 30 -11.23 5.88 -0.22
N GLU A 31 -10.06 5.99 -0.83
CA GLU A 31 -9.85 5.62 -2.22
C GLU A 31 -10.10 4.13 -2.39
N ALA A 32 -10.97 3.76 -3.32
CA ALA A 32 -11.28 2.36 -3.59
C ALA A 32 -10.06 1.65 -4.19
N ALA A 33 -9.82 0.41 -3.78
CA ALA A 33 -8.75 -0.40 -4.35
C ALA A 33 -8.98 -0.61 -5.86
N PRO A 34 -7.91 -0.60 -6.67
CA PRO A 34 -7.99 -0.96 -8.08
C PRO A 34 -8.56 -2.37 -8.28
N ALA A 35 -9.16 -2.60 -9.43
CA ALA A 35 -9.55 -3.96 -9.82
C ALA A 35 -8.32 -4.86 -9.93
N GLY A 36 -8.43 -6.11 -9.47
CA GLY A 36 -7.35 -7.09 -9.54
C GLY A 36 -6.37 -7.07 -8.36
N CYS A 37 -6.66 -6.32 -7.28
CA CYS A 37 -5.89 -6.47 -6.04
C CYS A 37 -6.03 -7.90 -5.49
N THR A 38 -4.91 -8.47 -5.08
CA THR A 38 -4.82 -9.84 -4.55
C THR A 38 -4.80 -9.85 -3.02
N GLY A 39 -5.32 -10.91 -2.43
CA GLY A 39 -5.40 -11.14 -0.98
C GLY A 39 -6.81 -10.90 -0.43
N PRO A 40 -7.04 -11.15 0.86
CA PRO A 40 -8.31 -10.86 1.53
C PRO A 40 -8.64 -9.36 1.42
N ALA A 41 -9.82 -9.03 0.89
CA ALA A 41 -10.24 -7.64 0.70
C ALA A 41 -10.19 -6.85 2.02
N SER A 42 -9.64 -5.66 1.96
CA SER A 42 -9.49 -4.75 3.10
C SER A 42 -9.58 -3.30 2.65
N ALA A 43 -9.69 -2.38 3.62
CA ALA A 43 -9.68 -0.95 3.35
C ALA A 43 -8.27 -0.40 3.00
N THR A 44 -7.22 -1.19 3.22
CA THR A 44 -5.83 -0.79 2.92
C THR A 44 -5.29 -1.62 1.77
N TRP A 45 -4.65 -0.98 0.82
CA TRP A 45 -4.05 -1.62 -0.34
C TRP A 45 -2.81 -0.86 -0.80
N ILE A 46 -1.93 -1.56 -1.53
CA ILE A 46 -0.70 -1.01 -2.08
C ILE A 46 -0.49 -1.48 -3.52
N GLU A 47 -0.01 -0.61 -4.38
CA GLU A 47 0.53 -0.98 -5.68
C GLU A 47 2.02 -1.26 -5.57
N VAL A 48 2.46 -2.30 -6.27
CA VAL A 48 3.86 -2.71 -6.35
C VAL A 48 4.28 -2.65 -7.81
N ALA A 49 5.10 -1.67 -8.16
CA ALA A 49 5.73 -1.58 -9.48
C ALA A 49 7.07 -2.34 -9.43
N VAL A 50 7.14 -3.44 -10.16
CA VAL A 50 8.36 -4.24 -10.32
C VAL A 50 9.09 -3.76 -11.56
N GLU A 51 10.26 -3.13 -11.36
CA GLU A 51 11.06 -2.52 -12.41
C GLU A 51 12.23 -3.41 -12.84
N GLY A 52 12.54 -3.44 -14.13
CA GLY A 52 13.64 -4.21 -14.69
C GLY A 52 13.29 -5.64 -15.07
N VAL A 53 12.00 -5.92 -15.29
CA VAL A 53 11.52 -7.22 -15.80
C VAL A 53 12.05 -7.44 -17.23
N THR A 54 12.70 -8.57 -17.48
CA THR A 54 13.42 -8.85 -18.73
C THR A 54 12.53 -9.45 -19.83
N SER A 55 11.40 -10.07 -19.49
CA SER A 55 10.51 -10.70 -20.47
C SER A 55 9.04 -10.66 -20.06
N ASP A 56 8.14 -10.90 -21.02
CA ASP A 56 6.70 -11.05 -20.78
C ASP A 56 6.31 -12.49 -20.41
N LYS A 57 7.29 -13.37 -20.19
CA LYS A 57 7.02 -14.79 -19.90
C LYS A 57 6.61 -14.97 -18.44
N GLY A 58 5.67 -15.87 -18.22
CA GLY A 58 5.29 -16.31 -16.88
C GLY A 58 4.62 -15.20 -16.03
N LEU A 59 4.99 -15.16 -14.77
CA LEU A 59 4.32 -14.37 -13.74
C LEU A 59 5.31 -13.58 -12.89
N ILE A 60 4.92 -12.42 -12.43
CA ILE A 60 5.56 -11.77 -11.28
C ILE A 60 4.80 -12.18 -10.03
N ALA A 61 5.49 -12.87 -9.14
CA ALA A 61 4.98 -13.21 -7.82
C ALA A 61 5.34 -12.11 -6.83
N ILE A 62 4.34 -11.62 -6.08
CA ILE A 62 4.48 -10.55 -5.09
C ILE A 62 4.06 -11.13 -3.74
N THR A 63 4.99 -11.33 -2.85
CA THR A 63 4.79 -12.01 -1.57
C THR A 63 4.77 -11.00 -0.44
N LEU A 64 3.67 -10.97 0.32
CA LEU A 64 3.52 -10.12 1.50
C LEU A 64 3.88 -10.89 2.77
N TYR A 65 4.70 -10.28 3.62
CA TYR A 65 5.08 -10.76 4.94
C TYR A 65 4.68 -9.76 6.03
N ALA A 66 4.22 -10.30 7.16
CA ALA A 66 4.05 -9.50 8.37
C ALA A 66 5.41 -8.98 8.90
N ASP A 67 5.38 -7.98 9.77
CA ASP A 67 6.57 -7.46 10.45
C ASP A 67 7.11 -8.48 11.48
N ASN A 68 7.61 -9.61 10.97
CA ASN A 68 8.13 -10.69 11.79
C ASN A 68 9.36 -11.35 11.11
N PRO A 69 10.59 -11.11 11.63
CA PRO A 69 11.81 -11.66 11.05
C PRO A 69 11.84 -13.20 11.02
N ARG A 70 11.14 -13.87 11.94
CA ARG A 70 11.08 -15.34 11.98
C ARG A 70 10.21 -15.96 10.90
N LYS A 71 9.38 -15.13 10.26
CA LYS A 71 8.48 -15.55 9.18
C LYS A 71 8.96 -15.12 7.79
N PHE A 72 9.96 -14.26 7.73
CA PHE A 72 10.46 -13.74 6.47
C PHE A 72 11.25 -14.80 5.70
N LEU A 73 10.91 -15.02 4.42
CA LEU A 73 11.52 -15.98 3.49
C LEU A 73 11.57 -17.46 3.96
N VAL A 74 10.74 -17.81 4.94
CA VAL A 74 10.60 -19.21 5.36
C VAL A 74 9.33 -19.83 4.78
N LYS A 75 9.31 -21.15 4.62
CA LYS A 75 8.15 -21.88 4.13
C LYS A 75 6.92 -21.58 5.01
N HIS A 76 5.80 -21.26 4.36
CA HIS A 76 4.55 -20.85 5.03
C HIS A 76 4.69 -19.62 5.95
N GLY A 77 5.69 -18.78 5.71
CA GLY A 77 5.91 -17.57 6.50
C GLY A 77 5.19 -16.33 5.98
N SER A 78 4.81 -16.33 4.69
CA SER A 78 4.06 -15.23 4.06
C SER A 78 2.62 -15.16 4.55
N LEU A 79 2.03 -13.98 4.46
CA LEU A 79 0.59 -13.81 4.62
C LEU A 79 -0.15 -14.36 3.39
N TYR A 80 0.31 -13.98 2.20
CA TYR A 80 -0.17 -14.50 0.91
C TYR A 80 0.77 -14.07 -0.23
N VAL A 81 0.50 -14.60 -1.43
CA VAL A 81 1.25 -14.31 -2.65
C VAL A 81 0.26 -13.88 -3.74
N GLY A 82 0.42 -12.67 -4.23
CA GLY A 82 -0.22 -12.19 -5.45
C GLY A 82 0.61 -12.60 -6.67
N ARG A 83 -0.07 -12.91 -7.77
CA ARG A 83 0.58 -13.21 -9.04
C ARG A 83 -0.08 -12.43 -10.16
N VAL A 84 0.73 -11.77 -10.96
CA VAL A 84 0.27 -11.02 -12.14
C VAL A 84 1.08 -11.45 -13.36
N PRO A 85 0.50 -11.44 -14.57
CA PRO A 85 1.26 -11.71 -15.79
C PRO A 85 2.48 -10.78 -15.89
N ALA A 86 3.63 -11.34 -16.20
CA ALA A 86 4.85 -10.58 -16.38
C ALA A 86 4.74 -9.67 -17.60
N LYS A 87 5.33 -8.48 -17.51
CA LYS A 87 5.45 -7.52 -18.59
C LYS A 87 6.86 -6.94 -18.56
N ALA A 88 7.58 -7.04 -19.66
CA ALA A 88 8.94 -6.50 -19.78
C ALA A 88 8.99 -5.02 -19.45
N GLY A 89 10.08 -4.59 -18.83
CA GLY A 89 10.27 -3.25 -18.30
C GLY A 89 9.67 -3.07 -16.93
N THR A 90 8.35 -2.86 -16.81
CA THR A 90 7.68 -2.68 -15.52
C THR A 90 6.39 -3.48 -15.47
N THR A 91 6.25 -4.28 -14.43
CA THR A 91 5.01 -5.01 -14.12
C THR A 91 4.41 -4.42 -12.84
N THR A 92 3.14 -4.07 -12.86
CA THR A 92 2.44 -3.55 -11.67
C THR A 92 1.43 -4.57 -11.15
N GLY A 93 1.47 -4.81 -9.85
CA GLY A 93 0.47 -5.60 -9.13
C GLY A 93 -0.09 -4.83 -7.95
N CYS A 94 -1.27 -5.23 -7.49
CA CYS A 94 -1.94 -4.65 -6.34
C CYS A 94 -2.16 -5.71 -5.25
N LEU A 95 -1.88 -5.35 -4.00
CA LEU A 95 -2.13 -6.20 -2.84
C LEU A 95 -3.04 -5.49 -1.85
N PHE A 96 -4.04 -6.20 -1.32
CA PHE A 96 -4.70 -5.81 -0.10
C PHE A 96 -3.74 -5.99 1.08
N ILE A 97 -3.79 -5.09 2.04
CA ILE A 97 -2.97 -5.12 3.26
C ILE A 97 -3.93 -5.28 4.44
N PRO A 98 -3.73 -6.22 5.37
CA PRO A 98 -4.68 -6.50 6.45
C PRO A 98 -5.09 -5.27 7.25
N ALA A 99 -4.15 -4.38 7.53
CA ALA A 99 -4.36 -3.09 8.21
C ALA A 99 -3.15 -2.17 7.94
N PRO A 100 -3.27 -0.85 8.16
CA PRO A 100 -2.11 0.02 8.20
C PRO A 100 -1.04 -0.52 9.16
N GLY A 101 0.23 -0.53 8.73
CA GLY A 101 1.28 -1.14 9.55
C GLY A 101 2.62 -1.22 8.84
N VAL A 102 3.51 -2.06 9.37
CA VAL A 102 4.81 -2.37 8.77
C VAL A 102 4.77 -3.80 8.23
N TYR A 103 5.29 -3.97 7.03
CA TYR A 103 5.31 -5.23 6.29
C TYR A 103 6.65 -5.40 5.58
N ALA A 104 6.87 -6.55 4.98
CA ALA A 104 7.93 -6.75 4.00
C ALA A 104 7.34 -7.36 2.73
N ILE A 105 7.89 -6.98 1.57
CA ILE A 105 7.50 -7.53 0.28
C ILE A 105 8.73 -8.13 -0.37
N ALA A 106 8.59 -9.38 -0.82
CA ALA A 106 9.54 -10.02 -1.72
C ALA A 106 8.86 -10.30 -3.06
N ILE A 107 9.59 -10.14 -4.15
CA ILE A 107 9.11 -10.45 -5.49
C ILE A 107 10.06 -11.44 -6.18
N TYR A 108 9.51 -12.21 -7.11
CA TYR A 108 10.31 -12.98 -8.06
C TYR A 108 9.60 -13.09 -9.41
N HIS A 109 10.39 -13.30 -10.46
CA HIS A 109 9.91 -13.49 -11.80
C HIS A 109 9.87 -15.00 -12.13
N ASP A 110 8.71 -15.58 -12.00
CA ASP A 110 8.39 -16.96 -12.29
C ASP A 110 8.18 -17.13 -13.80
N GLU A 111 9.28 -17.25 -14.57
CA GLU A 111 9.22 -17.26 -16.04
C GLU A 111 8.57 -18.55 -16.61
N ASN A 112 8.65 -19.64 -15.88
CA ASN A 112 8.09 -20.93 -16.28
C ASN A 112 6.68 -21.19 -15.71
N ALA A 113 6.15 -20.26 -14.89
CA ALA A 113 4.88 -20.34 -14.18
C ALA A 113 4.77 -21.58 -13.27
N SER A 114 5.88 -22.00 -12.69
CA SER A 114 5.97 -23.13 -11.74
C SER A 114 5.27 -22.84 -10.41
N GLN A 115 5.03 -21.55 -10.11
CA GLN A 115 4.49 -21.00 -8.87
C GLN A 115 5.40 -21.24 -7.66
N THR A 116 6.65 -21.60 -7.89
CA THR A 116 7.70 -21.75 -6.88
C THR A 116 8.87 -20.83 -7.23
N PHE A 117 9.67 -20.47 -6.24
CA PHE A 117 10.92 -19.76 -6.48
C PHE A 117 12.02 -20.79 -6.81
N ASP A 118 12.45 -20.81 -8.06
CA ASP A 118 13.38 -21.78 -8.55
C ASP A 118 14.82 -21.47 -8.13
N ARG A 119 15.57 -22.54 -7.88
CA ARG A 119 16.98 -22.47 -7.47
C ARG A 119 17.80 -23.46 -8.25
N THR A 120 19.04 -23.11 -8.50
CA THR A 120 20.04 -24.04 -9.06
C THR A 120 20.28 -25.22 -8.13
N GLY A 121 20.92 -26.27 -8.62
CA GLY A 121 21.33 -27.39 -7.78
C GLY A 121 22.26 -27.03 -6.61
N LEU A 122 22.88 -25.86 -6.63
CA LEU A 122 23.69 -25.30 -5.54
C LEU A 122 22.89 -24.41 -4.58
N GLY A 123 21.57 -24.31 -4.78
CA GLY A 123 20.68 -23.51 -3.94
C GLY A 123 20.69 -22.00 -4.21
N LEU A 124 21.41 -21.55 -5.22
CA LEU A 124 21.41 -20.14 -5.65
C LEU A 124 20.10 -19.83 -6.39
N PRO A 125 19.62 -18.57 -6.37
CA PRO A 125 18.50 -18.15 -7.19
C PRO A 125 18.74 -18.49 -8.67
N ASP A 126 17.73 -19.01 -9.35
CA ASP A 126 17.72 -19.24 -10.81
C ASP A 126 16.79 -18.23 -11.50
N GLU A 127 15.94 -17.57 -10.73
CA GLU A 127 14.98 -16.58 -11.16
C GLU A 127 15.35 -15.19 -10.66
N GLY A 128 14.88 -14.17 -11.39
CA GLY A 128 14.98 -12.79 -10.95
C GLY A 128 14.19 -12.56 -9.65
N TYR A 129 14.73 -11.77 -8.73
CA TYR A 129 14.10 -11.50 -7.44
C TYR A 129 14.38 -10.06 -6.96
N GLY A 130 13.60 -9.62 -5.98
CA GLY A 130 13.77 -8.31 -5.35
C GLY A 130 12.99 -8.18 -4.05
N PHE A 131 13.23 -7.08 -3.35
CA PHE A 131 12.66 -6.83 -2.03
C PHE A 131 12.25 -5.36 -1.86
N SER A 132 11.25 -5.12 -1.04
CA SER A 132 10.89 -3.76 -0.62
C SER A 132 12.12 -2.99 -0.12
N ASN A 133 12.14 -1.68 -0.40
CA ASN A 133 13.27 -0.75 -0.14
C ASN A 133 14.56 -1.04 -0.93
N ASN A 134 14.58 -2.02 -1.84
CA ASN A 134 15.73 -2.32 -2.70
C ASN A 134 17.07 -2.46 -1.97
N PRO A 135 17.18 -3.25 -0.89
CA PRO A 135 18.44 -3.42 -0.18
C PRO A 135 19.52 -4.07 -1.05
N SER A 136 20.77 -3.89 -0.66
CA SER A 136 21.86 -4.64 -1.28
C SER A 136 21.72 -6.15 -0.96
N THR A 137 21.90 -6.99 -1.98
CA THR A 137 21.88 -8.45 -1.89
C THR A 137 23.21 -9.08 -2.29
N LEU A 138 24.30 -8.28 -2.38
CA LEU A 138 25.62 -8.76 -2.81
C LEU A 138 26.22 -9.84 -1.91
N ALA A 139 25.85 -9.86 -0.63
CA ALA A 139 26.29 -10.86 0.35
C ALA A 139 25.24 -11.92 0.63
N GLY A 140 24.21 -12.09 -0.22
CA GLY A 140 23.11 -13.02 -0.03
C GLY A 140 21.77 -12.35 0.31
N LEU A 141 20.93 -13.02 1.09
CA LEU A 141 19.60 -12.51 1.46
C LEU A 141 19.72 -11.25 2.35
N PRO A 142 18.84 -10.24 2.16
CA PRO A 142 18.87 -9.02 2.94
C PRO A 142 18.48 -9.28 4.40
N ALA A 143 19.03 -8.48 5.30
CA ALA A 143 18.56 -8.45 6.67
C ALA A 143 17.10 -7.97 6.72
N PHE A 144 16.25 -8.60 7.54
CA PHE A 144 14.82 -8.28 7.61
C PHE A 144 14.56 -6.78 7.87
N ARG A 145 15.36 -6.12 8.71
CA ARG A 145 15.22 -4.69 9.01
C ARG A 145 15.30 -3.79 7.77
N SER A 146 16.05 -4.20 6.73
CA SER A 146 16.25 -3.40 5.52
C SER A 146 15.09 -3.50 4.53
N VAL A 147 14.23 -4.50 4.67
CA VAL A 147 13.06 -4.72 3.79
C VAL A 147 11.74 -4.25 4.42
N ARG A 148 11.77 -3.81 5.67
CA ARG A 148 10.56 -3.32 6.37
C ARG A 148 10.01 -2.07 5.70
N LEU A 149 8.77 -2.14 5.26
CA LEU A 149 8.06 -1.09 4.53
C LEU A 149 6.87 -0.62 5.36
N ALA A 150 6.83 0.67 5.69
CA ALA A 150 5.67 1.27 6.35
C ALA A 150 4.55 1.52 5.34
N ILE A 151 3.36 1.02 5.63
CA ILE A 151 2.13 1.21 4.84
C ILE A 151 1.07 1.85 5.76
N PRO A 152 1.13 3.18 5.96
CA PRO A 152 0.25 3.87 6.91
C PRO A 152 -1.18 4.10 6.39
N ARG A 153 -1.44 3.94 5.10
CA ARG A 153 -2.73 4.20 4.44
C ARG A 153 -2.85 3.43 3.13
N ALA A 154 -4.05 3.38 2.59
CA ALA A 154 -4.31 2.86 1.25
C ALA A 154 -3.71 3.75 0.14
N GLY A 155 -3.60 3.20 -1.07
CA GLY A 155 -3.23 3.93 -2.27
C GLY A 155 -1.74 4.29 -2.36
N LEU A 156 -0.87 3.60 -1.64
CA LEU A 156 0.57 3.78 -1.78
C LEU A 156 1.10 2.99 -2.97
N LEU A 157 2.13 3.54 -3.61
CA LEU A 157 2.91 2.86 -4.62
C LEU A 157 4.31 2.60 -4.08
N THR A 158 4.78 1.36 -4.12
CA THR A 158 6.19 1.00 -3.89
C THR A 158 6.84 0.51 -5.17
N ARG A 159 8.13 0.81 -5.34
CA ARG A 159 8.92 0.39 -6.50
C ARG A 159 9.97 -0.61 -6.04
N ILE A 160 9.96 -1.78 -6.64
CA ILE A 160 10.93 -2.85 -6.36
C ILE A 160 11.68 -3.16 -7.65
N ARG A 161 13.00 -3.01 -7.60
CA ARG A 161 13.86 -3.37 -8.71
C ARG A 161 14.17 -4.85 -8.64
N ILE A 162 13.84 -5.58 -9.71
CA ILE A 162 14.20 -6.97 -9.85
C ILE A 162 15.66 -7.11 -10.28
N LYS A 163 16.36 -8.10 -9.76
CA LYS A 163 17.72 -8.47 -10.13
C LYS A 163 17.70 -9.93 -10.56
N TYR A 164 18.34 -10.19 -11.68
CA TYR A 164 18.55 -11.53 -12.19
C TYR A 164 19.92 -12.05 -11.77
N PRO A 165 20.09 -13.38 -11.61
CA PRO A 165 21.36 -14.04 -11.29
C PRO A 165 22.45 -13.79 -12.31
#